data_f0f91a6beac77beba9ed9bb60deb7891
#
_entry.id   f0f91a6beac77beba9ed9bb60deb7891
#
_cell.length_a   1.000
_cell.length_b   1.000
_cell.length_c   1.000
_cell.angle_alpha   90.00
_cell.angle_beta   90.00
_cell.angle_gamma   90.00
#
_symmetry.space_group_name_H-M   'P 1'
#
loop_
_entity.id
_entity.type
_entity.pdbx_description
1 polymer ?
#
loop_
_entity_poly.entity_id
_entity_poly.type
_entity_poly.pdbx_seq_one_letter_code
_entity_poly.pdbx_strand_id
1 'polypeptide(L)'
;MSKTRDNHYVPQWYQKGFLKNNSNKLCYLDLYPDKKELPDGRIITFNDRHDLPTSKCFYQTDLYTTFFGDYINDDIEKFLFGKIDDSGARAIRAFIDIDMRGWHENFVNFFSYIDTQKLRTPKGLDWIRQQYPKLSQLDLLVEMQSIRNLHCTLWTEGVREIVSAENSDIKFIISDHPVTIYNYACPPDSEFCNYPNDPSIALKKIKGSGLDIDT
;
A
#
# COMPACT_ATOMS: atom_id res chain seq x y z
N MET A 1 -20.55 -10.77 -17.61
CA MET A 1 -19.93 -9.62 -16.94
C MET A 1 -18.49 -9.53 -17.39
N SER A 2 -18.00 -8.34 -17.67
CA SER A 2 -16.58 -8.11 -17.98
C SER A 2 -15.74 -8.43 -16.73
N LYS A 3 -14.66 -9.19 -16.88
CA LYS A 3 -13.74 -9.51 -15.79
C LYS A 3 -12.76 -8.35 -15.58
N THR A 4 -12.55 -7.98 -14.31
CA THR A 4 -11.61 -6.92 -13.95
C THR A 4 -10.22 -7.54 -13.83
N ARG A 5 -9.32 -7.16 -14.71
CA ARG A 5 -7.94 -7.63 -14.74
C ARG A 5 -6.94 -6.56 -14.30
N ASP A 6 -7.26 -5.28 -14.48
CA ASP A 6 -6.43 -4.16 -14.03
C ASP A 6 -6.79 -3.85 -12.57
N ASN A 7 -5.99 -4.38 -11.66
CA ASN A 7 -6.22 -4.29 -10.22
C ASN A 7 -5.49 -3.07 -9.64
N HIS A 8 -6.26 -2.09 -9.14
CA HIS A 8 -5.69 -0.90 -8.49
C HIS A 8 -5.28 -1.24 -7.06
N TYR A 9 -3.98 -1.36 -6.82
CA TYR A 9 -3.45 -1.61 -5.48
C TYR A 9 -3.44 -0.36 -4.59
N VAL A 10 -3.54 0.83 -5.17
CA VAL A 10 -3.96 2.07 -4.49
C VAL A 10 -5.29 2.48 -5.09
N PRO A 11 -6.40 2.51 -4.29
CA PRO A 11 -7.74 2.75 -4.83
C PRO A 11 -7.86 4.10 -5.51
N GLN A 12 -8.60 4.17 -6.62
CA GLN A 12 -8.78 5.42 -7.34
C GLN A 12 -9.48 6.51 -6.50
N TRP A 13 -10.38 6.14 -5.58
CA TRP A 13 -11.01 7.11 -4.69
C TRP A 13 -9.99 7.80 -3.76
N TYR A 14 -8.99 7.04 -3.28
CA TYR A 14 -7.91 7.59 -2.46
C TYR A 14 -6.98 8.48 -3.30
N GLN A 15 -6.61 8.04 -4.50
CA GLN A 15 -5.81 8.82 -5.45
C GLN A 15 -6.44 10.19 -5.76
N LYS A 16 -7.79 10.26 -5.82
CA LYS A 16 -8.51 11.51 -6.11
C LYS A 16 -8.29 12.60 -5.07
N GLY A 17 -7.95 12.25 -3.83
CA GLY A 17 -7.57 13.21 -2.80
C GLY A 17 -6.27 13.99 -3.09
N PHE A 18 -5.45 13.52 -4.04
CA PHE A 18 -4.18 14.13 -4.43
C PHE A 18 -4.22 14.85 -5.78
N LEU A 19 -5.40 14.95 -6.39
CA LEU A 19 -5.57 15.70 -7.62
C LEU A 19 -5.41 17.21 -7.36
N LYS A 20 -4.73 17.90 -8.26
CA LYS A 20 -4.71 19.36 -8.24
C LYS A 20 -6.12 19.91 -8.56
N ASN A 21 -6.43 21.07 -8.01
CA ASN A 21 -7.68 21.77 -8.31
C ASN A 21 -7.90 21.88 -9.82
N ASN A 22 -9.09 21.50 -10.28
CA ASN A 22 -9.49 21.48 -11.70
C ASN A 22 -8.71 20.51 -12.60
N SER A 23 -7.97 19.55 -12.06
CA SER A 23 -7.33 18.50 -12.83
C SER A 23 -7.98 17.14 -12.56
N ASN A 24 -8.12 16.32 -13.59
CA ASN A 24 -8.48 14.90 -13.48
C ASN A 24 -7.26 13.98 -13.60
N LYS A 25 -6.06 14.55 -13.54
CA LYS A 25 -4.79 13.84 -13.69
C LYS A 25 -3.90 14.05 -12.48
N LEU A 26 -3.21 12.99 -12.07
CA LEU A 26 -2.12 13.03 -11.12
C LEU A 26 -0.82 13.42 -11.84
N CYS A 27 0.00 14.24 -11.19
CA CYS A 27 1.40 14.38 -11.58
C CYS A 27 2.14 13.15 -11.00
N TYR A 28 2.42 12.20 -11.87
CA TYR A 28 3.07 10.93 -11.55
C TYR A 28 4.58 11.05 -11.80
N LEU A 29 5.39 10.66 -10.82
CA LEU A 29 6.84 10.57 -10.94
C LEU A 29 7.23 9.09 -10.94
N ASP A 30 7.89 8.64 -12.00
CA ASP A 30 8.55 7.34 -12.05
C ASP A 30 9.99 7.49 -11.52
N LEU A 31 10.29 6.80 -10.41
CA LEU A 31 11.62 6.83 -9.80
C LEU A 31 12.63 5.94 -10.55
N TYR A 32 12.13 5.02 -11.39
CA TYR A 32 12.93 4.06 -12.14
C TYR A 32 12.54 4.02 -13.61
N PRO A 33 12.59 5.17 -14.32
CA PRO A 33 12.15 5.26 -15.69
C PRO A 33 12.97 4.32 -16.59
N ASP A 34 12.30 3.76 -17.58
CA ASP A 34 12.92 2.88 -18.57
C ASP A 34 14.11 3.57 -19.25
N LYS A 35 15.13 2.79 -19.55
CA LYS A 35 16.32 3.20 -20.28
C LYS A 35 16.46 2.40 -21.55
N LYS A 36 16.84 3.08 -22.64
CA LYS A 36 17.11 2.43 -23.93
C LYS A 36 18.53 2.76 -24.37
N GLU A 37 19.30 1.71 -24.63
CA GLU A 37 20.60 1.86 -25.29
C GLU A 37 20.40 1.98 -26.81
N LEU A 38 21.01 2.99 -27.39
CA LEU A 38 21.02 3.24 -28.83
C LEU A 38 22.17 2.46 -29.47
N PRO A 39 22.08 2.22 -30.81
CA PRO A 39 23.16 1.52 -31.55
C PRO A 39 24.53 2.18 -31.47
N ASP A 40 24.59 3.46 -31.13
CA ASP A 40 25.83 4.22 -30.95
C ASP A 40 26.36 4.20 -29.50
N GLY A 41 25.77 3.36 -28.61
CA GLY A 41 26.16 3.21 -27.21
C GLY A 41 25.61 4.30 -26.25
N ARG A 42 24.83 5.26 -26.74
CA ARG A 42 24.18 6.25 -25.86
C ARG A 42 22.98 5.64 -25.14
N ILE A 43 22.83 5.95 -23.86
CA ILE A 43 21.67 5.57 -23.07
C ILE A 43 20.70 6.74 -23.02
N ILE A 44 19.48 6.52 -23.49
CA ILE A 44 18.36 7.46 -23.33
C ILE A 44 17.52 7.00 -22.15
N THR A 45 17.27 7.90 -21.20
CA THR A 45 16.27 7.70 -20.13
C THR A 45 14.96 8.31 -20.61
N PHE A 46 13.88 7.55 -20.52
CA PHE A 46 12.54 8.04 -20.84
C PHE A 46 12.09 9.09 -19.82
N ASN A 47 11.04 9.83 -20.17
CA ASN A 47 10.51 10.84 -19.27
C ASN A 47 10.05 10.21 -17.95
N ASP A 48 10.48 10.76 -16.82
CA ASP A 48 10.16 10.33 -15.47
C ASP A 48 8.87 10.99 -14.93
N ARG A 49 8.35 12.02 -15.60
CA ARG A 49 7.16 12.78 -15.17
C ARG A 49 6.03 12.65 -16.17
N HIS A 50 4.87 12.28 -15.65
CA HIS A 50 3.67 12.06 -16.46
C HIS A 50 2.46 12.67 -15.79
N ASP A 51 1.57 13.27 -16.56
CA ASP A 51 0.22 13.62 -16.10
C ASP A 51 -0.76 12.51 -16.51
N LEU A 52 -1.08 11.63 -15.58
CA LEU A 52 -1.88 10.43 -15.82
C LEU A 52 -3.22 10.49 -15.09
N PRO A 53 -4.32 10.01 -15.71
CA PRO A 53 -5.57 9.82 -14.99
C PRO A 53 -5.42 8.73 -13.92
N THR A 54 -6.20 8.80 -12.83
CA THR A 54 -6.15 7.83 -11.74
C THR A 54 -6.34 6.38 -12.20
N SER A 55 -7.05 6.17 -13.31
CA SER A 55 -7.24 4.84 -13.92
C SER A 55 -5.97 4.25 -14.55
N LYS A 56 -4.92 5.06 -14.69
CA LYS A 56 -3.61 4.65 -15.23
C LYS A 56 -2.48 4.75 -14.21
N CYS A 57 -2.81 4.99 -12.94
CA CYS A 57 -1.85 5.06 -11.85
C CYS A 57 -2.08 3.90 -10.85
N PHE A 58 -1.01 3.37 -10.29
CA PHE A 58 -1.05 2.41 -9.19
C PHE A 58 -1.95 1.19 -9.44
N TYR A 59 -1.84 0.61 -10.62
CA TYR A 59 -2.51 -0.63 -10.98
C TYR A 59 -1.53 -1.65 -11.55
N GLN A 60 -1.89 -2.91 -11.47
CA GLN A 60 -1.18 -4.00 -12.12
C GLN A 60 -2.18 -5.02 -12.63
N THR A 61 -1.96 -5.50 -13.86
CA THR A 61 -2.81 -6.52 -14.46
C THR A 61 -2.64 -7.84 -13.72
N ASP A 62 -3.77 -8.48 -13.39
CA ASP A 62 -3.86 -9.78 -12.74
C ASP A 62 -3.20 -9.90 -11.33
N LEU A 63 -3.00 -8.76 -10.63
CA LEU A 63 -2.34 -8.76 -9.32
C LEU A 63 -3.08 -9.63 -8.29
N TYR A 64 -4.43 -9.64 -8.33
CA TYR A 64 -5.29 -10.41 -7.43
C TYR A 64 -6.11 -11.48 -8.15
N THR A 65 -5.87 -11.66 -9.43
CA THR A 65 -6.55 -12.65 -10.26
C THR A 65 -6.01 -14.04 -9.96
N THR A 66 -6.89 -15.00 -9.80
CA THR A 66 -6.51 -16.41 -9.68
C THR A 66 -6.99 -17.20 -10.90
N PHE A 67 -6.20 -18.18 -11.30
CA PHE A 67 -6.45 -18.97 -12.50
C PHE A 67 -6.68 -20.43 -12.12
N PHE A 68 -7.78 -21.00 -12.62
CA PHE A 68 -8.12 -22.42 -12.48
C PHE A 68 -8.29 -23.03 -13.89
N GLY A 69 -7.17 -23.45 -14.49
CA GLY A 69 -7.11 -23.75 -15.91
C GLY A 69 -7.47 -22.49 -16.73
N ASP A 70 -8.45 -22.61 -17.62
CA ASP A 70 -8.94 -21.48 -18.43
C ASP A 70 -9.91 -20.57 -17.68
N TYR A 71 -10.30 -20.92 -16.46
CA TYR A 71 -11.20 -20.10 -15.65
C TYR A 71 -10.43 -19.00 -14.91
N ILE A 72 -10.82 -17.77 -15.18
CA ILE A 72 -10.28 -16.57 -14.53
C ILE A 72 -11.23 -16.17 -13.39
N ASN A 73 -10.70 -16.05 -12.19
CA ASN A 73 -11.45 -15.64 -11.00
C ASN A 73 -10.94 -14.28 -10.51
N ASP A 74 -11.83 -13.29 -10.43
CA ASP A 74 -11.60 -11.94 -9.93
C ASP A 74 -12.42 -11.62 -8.65
N ASP A 75 -12.90 -12.65 -7.95
CA ASP A 75 -13.76 -12.53 -6.77
C ASP A 75 -13.06 -11.81 -5.62
N ILE A 76 -11.76 -11.99 -5.48
CA ILE A 76 -10.96 -11.33 -4.43
C ILE A 76 -10.97 -9.81 -4.63
N GLU A 77 -10.79 -9.34 -5.85
CA GLU A 77 -10.89 -7.91 -6.16
C GLU A 77 -12.30 -7.38 -5.90
N LYS A 78 -13.32 -8.06 -6.40
CA LYS A 78 -14.70 -7.60 -6.34
C LYS A 78 -15.30 -7.66 -4.94
N PHE A 79 -15.16 -8.79 -4.26
CA PHE A 79 -15.91 -9.06 -3.03
C PHE A 79 -15.12 -8.79 -1.77
N LEU A 80 -13.81 -8.95 -1.79
CA LEU A 80 -12.98 -8.67 -0.64
C LEU A 80 -12.47 -7.23 -0.65
N PHE A 81 -11.67 -6.87 -1.64
CA PHE A 81 -11.10 -5.53 -1.69
C PHE A 81 -12.15 -4.45 -1.93
N GLY A 82 -13.15 -4.69 -2.76
CA GLY A 82 -14.24 -3.75 -2.96
C GLY A 82 -14.95 -3.37 -1.65
N LYS A 83 -15.26 -4.35 -0.79
CA LYS A 83 -15.88 -4.09 0.53
C LYS A 83 -14.95 -3.34 1.48
N ILE A 84 -13.66 -3.69 1.48
CA ILE A 84 -12.67 -3.03 2.33
C ILE A 84 -12.47 -1.58 1.86
N ASP A 85 -12.44 -1.34 0.56
CA ASP A 85 -12.30 -0.02 -0.02
C ASP A 85 -13.51 0.88 0.27
N ASP A 86 -14.73 0.35 0.15
CA ASP A 86 -15.95 1.08 0.47
C ASP A 86 -16.02 1.48 1.95
N SER A 87 -15.69 0.56 2.85
CA SER A 87 -15.67 0.85 4.29
C SER A 87 -14.50 1.76 4.67
N GLY A 88 -13.33 1.56 4.07
CA GLY A 88 -12.17 2.42 4.24
C GLY A 88 -12.41 3.83 3.78
N ALA A 89 -13.10 4.02 2.63
CA ALA A 89 -13.46 5.34 2.13
C ALA A 89 -14.36 6.12 3.10
N ARG A 90 -15.34 5.43 3.74
CA ARG A 90 -16.20 6.04 4.77
C ARG A 90 -15.39 6.41 6.01
N ALA A 91 -14.53 5.51 6.48
CA ALA A 91 -13.68 5.74 7.64
C ALA A 91 -12.72 6.92 7.43
N ILE A 92 -12.05 6.99 6.27
CA ILE A 92 -11.13 8.09 5.93
C ILE A 92 -11.87 9.42 5.84
N ARG A 93 -13.08 9.46 5.27
CA ARG A 93 -13.89 10.70 5.22
C ARG A 93 -14.28 11.18 6.60
N ALA A 94 -14.81 10.29 7.46
CA ALA A 94 -15.15 10.64 8.83
C ALA A 94 -13.96 11.23 9.59
N PHE A 95 -12.77 10.70 9.30
CA PHE A 95 -11.54 11.18 9.88
C PHE A 95 -11.12 12.58 9.38
N ILE A 96 -11.17 12.81 8.06
CA ILE A 96 -10.83 14.10 7.44
C ILE A 96 -11.83 15.18 7.86
N ASP A 97 -13.13 14.83 7.92
CA ASP A 97 -14.21 15.75 8.27
C ASP A 97 -14.35 16.00 9.78
N ILE A 98 -13.48 15.38 10.61
CA ILE A 98 -13.50 15.46 12.08
C ILE A 98 -14.86 15.03 12.64
N ASP A 99 -15.52 14.11 11.95
CA ASP A 99 -16.77 13.50 12.42
C ASP A 99 -16.48 12.42 13.47
N MET A 100 -16.47 12.81 14.74
CA MET A 100 -16.14 11.93 15.86
C MET A 100 -17.06 10.72 15.98
N ARG A 101 -18.34 10.87 15.61
CA ARG A 101 -19.29 9.75 15.62
C ARG A 101 -18.99 8.78 14.49
N GLY A 102 -18.89 9.29 13.27
CA GLY A 102 -18.53 8.50 12.10
C GLY A 102 -17.17 7.82 12.26
N TRP A 103 -16.23 8.51 12.90
CA TRP A 103 -14.92 7.92 13.26
C TRP A 103 -15.07 6.74 14.22
N HIS A 104 -15.82 6.88 15.30
CA HIS A 104 -16.06 5.80 16.26
C HIS A 104 -16.75 4.61 15.61
N GLU A 105 -17.79 4.84 14.81
CA GLU A 105 -18.52 3.80 14.08
C GLU A 105 -17.65 3.05 13.04
N ASN A 106 -16.63 3.70 12.49
CA ASN A 106 -15.75 3.15 11.45
C ASN A 106 -14.31 2.87 11.93
N PHE A 107 -14.06 2.88 13.22
CA PHE A 107 -12.71 2.73 13.78
C PHE A 107 -11.99 1.45 13.31
N VAL A 108 -12.64 0.30 13.43
CA VAL A 108 -12.10 -0.98 12.98
C VAL A 108 -11.92 -1.02 11.45
N ASN A 109 -12.86 -0.41 10.71
CA ASN A 109 -12.78 -0.34 9.25
C ASN A 109 -11.58 0.48 8.77
N PHE A 110 -11.23 1.54 9.50
CA PHE A 110 -10.06 2.34 9.21
C PHE A 110 -8.77 1.50 9.28
N PHE A 111 -8.56 0.79 10.39
CA PHE A 111 -7.36 -0.03 10.54
C PHE A 111 -7.33 -1.23 9.62
N SER A 112 -8.48 -1.85 9.37
CA SER A 112 -8.61 -2.91 8.38
C SER A 112 -8.21 -2.43 6.97
N TYR A 113 -8.59 -1.19 6.60
CA TYR A 113 -8.18 -0.57 5.35
C TYR A 113 -6.68 -0.28 5.31
N ILE A 114 -6.13 0.37 6.35
CA ILE A 114 -4.72 0.72 6.43
C ILE A 114 -3.84 -0.53 6.30
N ASP A 115 -4.17 -1.58 7.04
CA ASP A 115 -3.39 -2.81 7.01
C ASP A 115 -3.50 -3.54 5.67
N THR A 116 -4.71 -3.60 5.10
CA THR A 116 -4.89 -4.12 3.74
C THR A 116 -4.07 -3.31 2.74
N GLN A 117 -4.08 -1.99 2.83
CA GLN A 117 -3.35 -1.10 1.93
C GLN A 117 -1.83 -1.30 2.01
N LYS A 118 -1.31 -1.68 3.18
CA LYS A 118 0.10 -2.04 3.35
C LYS A 118 0.46 -3.33 2.61
N LEU A 119 -0.40 -4.35 2.72
CA LEU A 119 -0.09 -5.70 2.25
C LEU A 119 -0.45 -5.95 0.79
N ARG A 120 -1.50 -5.31 0.25
CA ARG A 120 -2.01 -5.58 -1.10
C ARG A 120 -1.20 -4.96 -2.24
N THR A 121 -0.26 -4.08 -1.94
CA THR A 121 0.62 -3.51 -2.96
C THR A 121 1.59 -4.56 -3.51
N PRO A 122 2.15 -4.39 -4.72
CA PRO A 122 3.17 -5.30 -5.24
C PRO A 122 4.30 -5.53 -4.25
N LYS A 123 4.80 -4.46 -3.61
CA LYS A 123 5.85 -4.53 -2.59
C LYS A 123 5.41 -5.33 -1.35
N GLY A 124 4.16 -5.16 -0.90
CA GLY A 124 3.62 -5.93 0.23
C GLY A 124 3.49 -7.42 -0.09
N LEU A 125 2.98 -7.76 -1.28
CA LEU A 125 2.87 -9.14 -1.73
C LEU A 125 4.25 -9.78 -1.95
N ASP A 126 5.21 -9.04 -2.47
CA ASP A 126 6.58 -9.54 -2.65
C ASP A 126 7.26 -9.79 -1.30
N TRP A 127 7.00 -8.96 -0.29
CA TRP A 127 7.46 -9.22 1.07
C TRP A 127 6.91 -10.55 1.60
N ILE A 128 5.62 -10.86 1.41
CA ILE A 128 5.05 -12.15 1.80
C ILE A 128 5.69 -13.31 1.01
N ARG A 129 5.87 -13.15 -0.30
CA ARG A 129 6.54 -14.17 -1.13
C ARG A 129 7.96 -14.49 -0.67
N GLN A 130 8.70 -13.48 -0.20
CA GLN A 130 10.05 -13.69 0.35
C GLN A 130 10.04 -14.52 1.64
N GLN A 131 9.01 -14.34 2.49
CA GLN A 131 8.85 -15.18 3.69
C GLN A 131 8.40 -16.60 3.34
N TYR A 132 7.58 -16.76 2.30
CA TYR A 132 6.95 -18.00 1.90
C TYR A 132 7.12 -18.26 0.39
N PRO A 133 8.32 -18.65 -0.09
CA PRO A 133 8.65 -18.69 -1.52
C PRO A 133 7.87 -19.70 -2.36
N LYS A 134 7.15 -20.64 -1.72
CA LYS A 134 6.45 -21.75 -2.40
C LYS A 134 4.94 -21.53 -2.51
N LEU A 135 4.41 -20.40 -2.05
CA LEU A 135 2.98 -20.15 -2.11
C LEU A 135 2.50 -19.97 -3.56
N SER A 136 1.38 -20.60 -3.88
CA SER A 136 0.63 -20.27 -5.09
C SER A 136 0.04 -18.86 -5.00
N GLN A 137 -0.47 -18.31 -6.10
CA GLN A 137 -1.13 -16.99 -6.07
C GLN A 137 -2.32 -16.98 -5.10
N LEU A 138 -3.11 -18.04 -5.07
CA LEU A 138 -4.24 -18.15 -4.14
C LEU A 138 -3.78 -18.20 -2.69
N ASP A 139 -2.81 -19.07 -2.38
CA ASP A 139 -2.26 -19.20 -1.03
C ASP A 139 -1.62 -17.90 -0.54
N LEU A 140 -0.93 -17.16 -1.41
CA LEU A 140 -0.39 -15.85 -1.12
C LEU A 140 -1.48 -14.86 -0.67
N LEU A 141 -2.61 -14.82 -1.38
CA LEU A 141 -3.72 -13.95 -1.06
C LEU A 141 -4.45 -14.36 0.23
N VAL A 142 -4.49 -15.66 0.51
CA VAL A 142 -5.01 -16.21 1.79
C VAL A 142 -4.06 -15.83 2.94
N GLU A 143 -2.75 -16.01 2.76
CA GLU A 143 -1.75 -15.65 3.77
C GLU A 143 -1.78 -14.15 4.08
N MET A 144 -1.92 -13.31 3.06
CA MET A 144 -2.12 -11.88 3.23
C MET A 144 -3.31 -11.57 4.16
N GLN A 145 -4.42 -12.31 4.08
CA GLN A 145 -5.57 -12.11 4.97
C GLN A 145 -5.27 -12.53 6.41
N SER A 146 -4.50 -13.61 6.61
CA SER A 146 -4.08 -14.09 7.92
C SER A 146 -3.20 -13.06 8.63
N ILE A 147 -2.19 -12.54 7.93
CA ILE A 147 -1.29 -11.49 8.42
C ILE A 147 -2.09 -10.21 8.73
N ARG A 148 -3.02 -9.81 7.87
CA ARG A 148 -3.88 -8.65 8.08
C ARG A 148 -4.66 -8.74 9.40
N ASN A 149 -5.25 -9.88 9.69
CA ASN A 149 -6.02 -10.06 10.91
C ASN A 149 -5.15 -9.88 12.16
N LEU A 150 -3.92 -10.39 12.14
CA LEU A 150 -2.94 -10.18 13.21
C LEU A 150 -2.56 -8.70 13.37
N HIS A 151 -2.20 -8.04 12.28
CA HIS A 151 -1.79 -6.64 12.30
C HIS A 151 -2.91 -5.70 12.71
N CYS A 152 -4.16 -6.00 12.36
CA CYS A 152 -5.31 -5.16 12.75
C CYS A 152 -5.39 -5.00 14.28
N THR A 153 -5.10 -6.04 15.05
CA THR A 153 -5.03 -5.98 16.51
C THR A 153 -3.92 -5.03 16.97
N LEU A 154 -2.72 -5.15 16.40
CA LEU A 154 -1.59 -4.26 16.73
C LEU A 154 -1.91 -2.79 16.42
N TRP A 155 -2.59 -2.53 15.29
CA TRP A 155 -3.02 -1.18 14.93
C TRP A 155 -4.03 -0.58 15.90
N THR A 156 -4.94 -1.38 16.45
CA THR A 156 -5.99 -0.89 17.35
C THR A 156 -5.48 -0.59 18.77
N GLU A 157 -4.42 -1.24 19.21
CA GLU A 157 -3.85 -1.07 20.53
C GLU A 157 -2.74 0.00 20.62
N GLY A 158 -2.17 0.38 19.48
CA GLY A 158 -1.06 1.35 19.44
C GLY A 158 -1.48 2.79 19.78
N VAL A 159 -0.56 3.59 20.28
CA VAL A 159 -0.71 5.05 20.41
C VAL A 159 -0.54 5.70 19.04
N ARG A 160 -1.38 6.70 18.73
CA ARG A 160 -1.40 7.35 17.43
C ARG A 160 -1.45 8.85 17.56
N GLU A 161 -0.77 9.48 16.64
CA GLU A 161 -0.85 10.90 16.40
C GLU A 161 -1.28 11.15 14.95
N ILE A 162 -2.10 12.17 14.77
CA ILE A 162 -2.55 12.61 13.46
C ILE A 162 -1.87 13.92 13.14
N VAL A 163 -1.23 13.96 11.99
CA VAL A 163 -0.53 15.15 11.51
C VAL A 163 -1.26 15.70 10.29
N SER A 164 -1.62 16.98 10.35
CA SER A 164 -2.18 17.72 9.21
C SER A 164 -1.10 18.54 8.53
N ALA A 165 -1.06 18.48 7.20
CA ALA A 165 -0.21 19.35 6.37
C ALA A 165 -0.98 20.57 5.80
N GLU A 166 -2.17 20.89 6.33
CA GLU A 166 -3.01 21.98 5.84
C GLU A 166 -2.28 23.33 5.84
N ASN A 167 -1.62 23.63 6.96
CA ASN A 167 -0.88 24.88 7.16
C ASN A 167 0.62 24.75 6.91
N SER A 168 1.08 23.66 6.29
CA SER A 168 2.48 23.42 5.96
C SER A 168 2.77 23.77 4.50
N ASP A 169 3.95 24.32 4.24
CA ASP A 169 4.46 24.51 2.88
C ASP A 169 4.77 23.18 2.19
N ILE A 170 5.05 22.14 3.00
CA ILE A 170 5.31 20.77 2.53
C ILE A 170 4.01 19.98 2.64
N LYS A 171 3.58 19.40 1.53
CA LYS A 171 2.39 18.56 1.44
C LYS A 171 2.74 17.09 1.37
N PHE A 172 1.81 16.24 1.81
CA PHE A 172 1.94 14.81 1.63
C PHE A 172 1.83 14.43 0.15
N ILE A 173 2.56 13.40 -0.22
CA ILE A 173 2.47 12.75 -1.53
C ILE A 173 1.89 11.36 -1.37
N ILE A 174 1.36 10.81 -2.45
CA ILE A 174 0.96 9.41 -2.54
C ILE A 174 2.06 8.60 -3.22
N SER A 175 2.33 7.40 -2.74
CA SER A 175 3.26 6.46 -3.36
C SER A 175 2.55 5.15 -3.76
N ASP A 176 3.24 4.32 -4.49
CA ASP A 176 2.86 2.95 -4.83
C ASP A 176 2.77 2.02 -3.60
N HIS A 177 3.35 2.44 -2.47
CA HIS A 177 3.26 1.76 -1.18
C HIS A 177 2.94 2.79 -0.07
N PRO A 178 1.67 3.25 0.01
CA PRO A 178 1.31 4.45 0.78
C PRO A 178 1.30 4.23 2.30
N VAL A 179 1.32 2.99 2.77
CA VAL A 179 1.37 2.64 4.19
C VAL A 179 2.70 2.01 4.51
N THR A 180 3.53 2.72 5.26
CA THR A 180 4.84 2.24 5.72
C THR A 180 4.89 2.24 7.25
N ILE A 181 5.53 1.25 7.82
CA ILE A 181 5.89 1.26 9.25
C ILE A 181 7.23 1.98 9.36
N TYR A 182 7.27 3.00 10.20
CA TYR A 182 8.47 3.75 10.48
C TYR A 182 8.88 3.50 11.93
N ASN A 183 10.08 3.00 12.14
CA ASN A 183 10.67 2.89 13.45
C ASN A 183 11.58 4.10 13.70
N TYR A 184 11.18 4.99 14.59
CA TYR A 184 11.93 6.20 14.89
C TYR A 184 13.33 5.91 15.48
N ALA A 185 13.48 4.78 16.17
CA ALA A 185 14.77 4.33 16.70
C ALA A 185 15.70 3.72 15.65
N CYS A 186 15.18 3.46 14.44
CA CYS A 186 15.92 2.88 13.32
C CYS A 186 15.50 3.56 12.01
N PRO A 187 15.92 4.81 11.76
CA PRO A 187 15.57 5.52 10.53
C PRO A 187 16.20 4.83 9.31
N PRO A 188 15.59 5.00 8.10
CA PRO A 188 15.99 4.28 6.88
C PRO A 188 17.45 4.50 6.44
N ASP A 189 18.05 5.59 6.82
CA ASP A 189 19.43 5.99 6.54
C ASP A 189 20.43 5.52 7.62
N SER A 190 19.96 4.87 8.68
CA SER A 190 20.84 4.29 9.69
C SER A 190 21.53 3.03 9.16
N GLU A 191 22.77 2.76 9.61
CA GLU A 191 23.50 1.51 9.31
C GLU A 191 22.68 0.25 9.62
N PHE A 192 21.64 0.38 10.40
CA PHE A 192 20.79 -0.67 10.92
C PHE A 192 19.52 -0.90 10.09
N CYS A 193 19.17 0.03 9.21
CA CYS A 193 18.07 -0.11 8.26
C CYS A 193 18.49 -0.70 6.91
N ASN A 194 19.76 -0.90 6.65
CA ASN A 194 20.28 -1.63 5.51
C ASN A 194 20.01 -3.15 5.61
N TYR A 195 18.83 -3.52 6.13
CA TYR A 195 18.39 -4.90 6.29
C TYR A 195 17.21 -5.30 5.44
N PRO A 196 17.32 -5.33 4.12
CA PRO A 196 16.40 -6.16 3.37
C PRO A 196 16.67 -7.67 3.58
N ASN A 197 17.84 -8.07 4.15
CA ASN A 197 18.31 -9.45 4.08
C ASN A 197 18.41 -10.19 5.42
N ASP A 198 18.22 -9.55 6.57
CA ASP A 198 18.24 -10.25 7.86
C ASP A 198 17.16 -9.76 8.84
N PRO A 199 15.96 -10.35 8.78
CA PRO A 199 14.88 -10.01 9.70
C PRO A 199 15.22 -10.26 11.17
N SER A 200 16.20 -11.12 11.50
CA SER A 200 16.57 -11.41 12.88
C SER A 200 17.24 -10.21 13.57
N ILE A 201 17.92 -9.37 12.82
CA ILE A 201 18.57 -8.17 13.37
C ILE A 201 17.56 -7.04 13.55
N ALA A 202 16.60 -6.91 12.64
CA ALA A 202 15.47 -5.98 12.81
C ALA A 202 14.66 -6.32 14.06
N LEU A 203 14.36 -7.61 14.30
CA LEU A 203 13.69 -8.11 15.50
C LEU A 203 14.48 -7.87 16.78
N LYS A 204 15.80 -8.12 16.79
CA LYS A 204 16.66 -7.85 17.96
C LYS A 204 16.69 -6.39 18.35
N LYS A 205 16.50 -5.46 17.42
CA LYS A 205 16.51 -4.02 17.67
C LYS A 205 15.14 -3.48 18.04
N ILE A 206 14.07 -4.03 17.50
CA ILE A 206 12.72 -3.76 17.96
C ILE A 206 12.62 -4.12 19.46
N LYS A 207 13.18 -5.25 19.89
CA LYS A 207 13.27 -5.65 21.30
C LYS A 207 14.10 -4.70 22.17
N GLY A 208 15.12 -4.05 21.62
CA GLY A 208 15.95 -3.07 22.33
C GLY A 208 15.36 -1.66 22.41
N SER A 209 14.29 -1.36 21.67
CA SER A 209 13.67 -0.02 21.61
C SER A 209 12.43 0.17 22.49
N GLY A 210 12.15 -0.78 23.41
CA GLY A 210 10.99 -0.68 24.33
C GLY A 210 9.65 -1.05 23.69
N LEU A 211 9.63 -1.53 22.46
CA LEU A 211 8.52 -2.26 21.87
C LEU A 211 8.74 -3.75 22.13
N ASP A 212 8.59 -4.16 23.39
CA ASP A 212 8.45 -5.58 23.72
C ASP A 212 7.11 -6.07 23.15
N ILE A 213 7.17 -6.60 21.94
CA ILE A 213 6.13 -7.49 21.45
C ILE A 213 6.51 -8.86 22.01
N ASP A 214 6.06 -9.15 23.21
CA ASP A 214 6.03 -10.52 23.70
C ASP A 214 5.05 -11.30 22.83
N THR A 215 5.60 -12.17 21.99
CA THR A 215 4.84 -13.20 21.26
C THR A 215 4.66 -14.42 22.14
#